data_33fb9e5d773f5ef97ad8b625de53a027
#
_entry.id   33fb9e5d773f5ef97ad8b625de53a027
#
_cell.length_a   1.000
_cell.length_b   1.000
_cell.length_c   1.000
_cell.angle_alpha   90.00
_cell.angle_beta   90.00
_cell.angle_gamma   90.00
#
_symmetry.space_group_name_H-M   'P 1'
#
loop_
_entity.id
_entity.type
_entity.pdbx_description
1 polymer ?
#
loop_
_entity_poly.entity_id
_entity_poly.type
_entity_poly.pdbx_seq_one_letter_code
_entity_poly.pdbx_strand_id
1 'polypeptide(L)'
;KEYRRQRQMCIRDSLEADGTLVPRPRSVVERDVENFTVLEHDAVIYGCAALHTFADEQMAEMACLIVHPEWQGSGEGEILLRHMESRARATGAKRLFVLTTRTSHWFMKRGFVQGGITDLPREKQNHYNRSRNSLVFIKKL
;
A
#
# COMPACT_ATOMS: atom_id res chain seq x y z
N LYS A 1 -8.69 0.64 -19.47
CA LYS A 1 -7.35 0.69 -18.84
C LYS A 1 -6.92 2.13 -18.57
N GLU A 2 -7.00 2.98 -19.55
CA GLU A 2 -6.69 4.41 -19.43
C GLU A 2 -7.62 5.11 -18.43
N TYR A 3 -8.88 4.78 -18.48
CA TYR A 3 -9.90 5.28 -17.59
C TYR A 3 -9.62 4.91 -16.12
N ARG A 4 -9.16 3.67 -15.86
CA ARG A 4 -8.77 3.23 -14.51
C ARG A 4 -7.57 4.00 -13.99
N ARG A 5 -6.57 4.22 -14.84
CA ARG A 5 -5.37 5.00 -14.48
C ARG A 5 -5.75 6.41 -14.03
N GLN A 6 -6.60 7.08 -14.80
CA GLN A 6 -7.03 8.43 -14.48
C GLN A 6 -7.77 8.49 -13.14
N ARG A 7 -8.64 7.54 -12.89
CA ARG A 7 -9.39 7.50 -11.64
C ARG A 7 -8.51 7.20 -10.43
N GLN A 8 -7.58 6.27 -10.55
CA GLN A 8 -6.61 6.00 -9.50
C GLN A 8 -5.81 7.26 -9.16
N MET A 9 -5.39 7.99 -10.17
CA MET A 9 -4.63 9.22 -9.97
C MET A 9 -5.47 10.31 -9.33
N CYS A 10 -6.74 10.45 -9.67
CA CYS A 10 -7.63 11.43 -9.03
C CYS A 10 -7.82 11.14 -7.54
N ILE A 11 -8.05 9.88 -7.16
CA ILE A 11 -8.17 9.49 -5.76
C ILE A 11 -6.86 9.77 -5.03
N ARG A 12 -5.74 9.39 -5.64
CA ARG A 12 -4.43 9.56 -5.06
C ARG A 12 -4.09 11.04 -4.86
N ASP A 13 -4.33 11.87 -5.87
CA ASP A 13 -4.05 13.31 -5.81
C ASP A 13 -4.82 13.97 -4.67
N SER A 14 -6.08 13.61 -4.50
CA SER A 14 -6.90 14.12 -3.40
C SER A 14 -6.31 13.76 -2.04
N LEU A 15 -5.84 12.54 -1.87
CA LEU A 15 -5.29 12.06 -0.60
C LEU A 15 -3.88 12.59 -0.33
N GLU A 16 -3.10 12.85 -1.36
CA GLU A 16 -1.82 13.54 -1.22
C GLU A 16 -2.02 14.99 -0.75
N ALA A 17 -3.01 15.68 -1.29
CA ALA A 17 -3.35 17.04 -0.87
C ALA A 17 -3.77 17.11 0.59
N ASP A 18 -4.47 16.07 1.08
CA ASP A 18 -4.88 15.97 2.48
C ASP A 18 -3.75 15.49 3.41
N GLY A 19 -2.57 15.19 2.88
CA GLY A 19 -1.45 14.69 3.66
C GLY A 19 -1.56 13.23 4.06
N THR A 20 -2.55 12.50 3.56
CA THR A 20 -2.75 11.08 3.85
C THR A 20 -1.71 10.21 3.17
N LEU A 21 -1.26 10.61 1.98
CA LEU A 21 -0.21 9.93 1.22
C LEU A 21 1.01 10.81 1.02
N VAL A 22 2.16 10.16 0.86
CA VAL A 22 3.39 10.83 0.42
C VAL A 22 3.21 11.26 -1.05
N PRO A 23 3.42 12.54 -1.37
CA PRO A 23 3.37 12.99 -2.76
C PRO A 23 4.36 12.21 -3.62
N ARG A 24 3.93 11.82 -4.82
CA ARG A 24 4.76 11.16 -5.82
C ARG A 24 4.53 11.78 -7.18
N PRO A 25 5.58 11.94 -8.00
CA PRO A 25 5.41 12.43 -9.36
C PRO A 25 4.43 11.55 -10.14
N ARG A 26 3.60 12.17 -10.97
CA ARG A 26 2.63 11.46 -11.80
C ARG A 26 3.28 10.39 -12.67
N SER A 27 4.45 10.69 -13.23
CA SER A 27 5.21 9.74 -14.05
C SER A 27 5.59 8.46 -13.29
N VAL A 28 5.88 8.57 -11.99
CA VAL A 28 6.18 7.41 -11.16
C VAL A 28 4.95 6.55 -10.96
N VAL A 29 3.80 7.17 -10.68
CA VAL A 29 2.54 6.45 -10.51
C VAL A 29 2.14 5.76 -11.81
N GLU A 30 2.27 6.42 -12.96
CA GLU A 30 1.97 5.84 -14.25
C GLU A 30 2.86 4.63 -14.58
N ARG A 31 4.14 4.71 -14.26
CA ARG A 31 5.08 3.62 -14.47
C ARG A 31 4.72 2.40 -13.64
N ASP A 32 4.28 2.62 -12.40
CA ASP A 32 4.03 1.56 -11.44
C ASP A 32 2.56 1.10 -11.43
N VAL A 33 1.74 1.56 -12.36
CA VAL A 33 0.30 1.31 -12.36
C VAL A 33 -0.07 -0.18 -12.35
N GLU A 34 0.75 -1.04 -12.91
CA GLU A 34 0.50 -2.48 -12.93
C GLU A 34 0.64 -3.13 -11.55
N ASN A 35 1.32 -2.46 -10.62
CA ASN A 35 1.46 -2.92 -9.25
C ASN A 35 0.23 -2.60 -8.41
N PHE A 36 -0.68 -1.77 -8.92
CA PHE A 36 -1.89 -1.38 -8.20
C PHE A 36 -3.00 -2.39 -8.37
N THR A 37 -3.74 -2.62 -7.30
CA THR A 37 -5.04 -3.30 -7.30
C THR A 37 -6.09 -2.30 -6.88
N VAL A 38 -7.24 -2.32 -7.54
CA VAL A 38 -8.32 -1.38 -7.23
C VAL A 38 -9.59 -2.10 -6.81
N LEU A 39 -10.37 -1.42 -5.98
CA LEU A 39 -11.74 -1.79 -5.68
C LEU A 39 -12.65 -0.91 -6.52
N GLU A 40 -13.51 -1.53 -7.31
CA GLU A 40 -14.40 -0.82 -8.25
C GLU A 40 -15.83 -1.35 -8.11
N HIS A 41 -16.79 -0.43 -8.11
CA HIS A 41 -18.21 -0.74 -8.12
C HIS A 41 -18.92 0.27 -9.03
N ASP A 42 -19.72 -0.23 -9.98
CA ASP A 42 -20.44 0.60 -10.95
C ASP A 42 -19.55 1.63 -11.64
N ALA A 43 -18.36 1.20 -12.09
CA ALA A 43 -17.36 2.03 -12.75
C ALA A 43 -16.75 3.14 -11.85
N VAL A 44 -16.97 3.07 -10.54
CA VAL A 44 -16.35 3.99 -9.58
C VAL A 44 -15.27 3.24 -8.80
N ILE A 45 -14.06 3.78 -8.79
CA ILE A 45 -12.95 3.25 -7.99
C ILE A 45 -13.05 3.86 -6.61
N TYR A 46 -13.20 3.03 -5.58
CA TYR A 46 -13.34 3.47 -4.19
C TYR A 46 -12.22 3.00 -3.28
N GLY A 47 -11.27 2.26 -3.79
CA GLY A 47 -10.10 1.85 -3.03
C GLY A 47 -8.97 1.39 -3.93
N CYS A 48 -7.76 1.43 -3.41
CA CYS A 48 -6.61 0.90 -4.12
C CYS A 48 -5.48 0.56 -3.16
N ALA A 49 -4.56 -0.28 -3.63
CA ALA A 49 -3.30 -0.56 -2.96
C ALA A 49 -2.25 -0.92 -4.02
N ALA A 50 -0.99 -0.68 -3.71
CA ALA A 50 0.12 -1.07 -4.56
C ALA A 50 0.95 -2.16 -3.87
N LEU A 51 1.49 -3.09 -4.66
CA LEU A 51 2.39 -4.12 -4.18
C LEU A 51 3.75 -3.95 -4.87
N HIS A 52 4.80 -3.79 -4.08
CA HIS A 52 6.17 -3.73 -4.57
C HIS A 52 6.93 -4.94 -4.03
N THR A 53 7.64 -5.67 -4.90
CA THR A 53 8.34 -6.89 -4.54
C THR A 53 9.84 -6.64 -4.40
N PHE A 54 10.45 -7.32 -3.42
CA PHE A 54 11.88 -7.29 -3.15
C PHE A 54 12.36 -8.74 -3.10
N ALA A 55 12.67 -9.27 -4.28
CA ALA A 55 12.93 -10.70 -4.46
C ALA A 55 14.14 -11.18 -3.65
N ASP A 56 15.19 -10.38 -3.55
CA ASP A 56 16.43 -10.78 -2.86
C ASP A 56 16.17 -11.02 -1.37
N GLU A 57 15.31 -10.22 -0.74
CA GLU A 57 14.98 -10.35 0.67
C GLU A 57 13.71 -11.18 0.90
N GLN A 58 13.07 -11.65 -0.16
CA GLN A 58 11.80 -12.38 -0.10
C GLN A 58 10.72 -11.61 0.67
N MET A 59 10.63 -10.32 0.40
CA MET A 59 9.67 -9.42 1.02
C MET A 59 8.84 -8.71 -0.04
N ALA A 60 7.69 -8.21 0.39
CA ALA A 60 6.87 -7.32 -0.43
C ALA A 60 6.38 -6.16 0.43
N GLU A 61 6.18 -5.02 -0.20
CA GLU A 61 5.59 -3.85 0.44
C GLU A 61 4.19 -3.64 -0.10
N MET A 62 3.23 -3.45 0.81
CA MET A 62 1.92 -2.92 0.45
C MET A 62 1.94 -1.41 0.71
N ALA A 63 1.86 -0.64 -0.37
CA ALA A 63 1.89 0.82 -0.30
C ALA A 63 0.57 1.38 -0.78
N CYS A 64 0.29 2.63 -0.41
CA CYS A 64 -0.84 3.38 -0.93
C CYS A 64 -2.20 2.72 -0.68
N LEU A 65 -2.33 1.98 0.43
CA LEU A 65 -3.61 1.38 0.81
C LEU A 65 -4.60 2.48 1.17
N ILE A 66 -5.66 2.57 0.41
CA ILE A 66 -6.68 3.61 0.56
C ILE A 66 -8.04 3.01 0.28
N VAL A 67 -9.02 3.36 1.12
CA VAL A 67 -10.44 3.14 0.85
C VAL A 67 -11.14 4.48 1.00
N HIS A 68 -11.97 4.84 0.02
CA HIS A 68 -12.72 6.08 0.05
C HIS A 68 -13.54 6.17 1.34
N PRO A 69 -13.59 7.35 2.01
CA PRO A 69 -14.27 7.48 3.31
C PRO A 69 -15.70 6.95 3.35
N GLU A 70 -16.46 7.12 2.27
CA GLU A 70 -17.84 6.63 2.20
C GLU A 70 -17.95 5.10 2.22
N TRP A 71 -16.85 4.39 1.93
CA TRP A 71 -16.81 2.93 1.86
C TRP A 71 -16.05 2.30 3.02
N GLN A 72 -15.53 3.13 3.94
CA GLN A 72 -14.82 2.62 5.12
C GLN A 72 -15.81 2.02 6.11
N GLY A 73 -15.32 1.02 6.86
CA GLY A 73 -16.12 0.37 7.90
C GLY A 73 -16.97 -0.81 7.43
N SER A 74 -16.99 -1.13 6.13
CA SER A 74 -17.77 -2.24 5.59
C SER A 74 -16.93 -3.44 5.14
N GLY A 75 -15.66 -3.49 5.55
CA GLY A 75 -14.80 -4.65 5.30
C GLY A 75 -14.00 -4.63 4.02
N GLU A 76 -14.13 -3.59 3.20
CA GLU A 76 -13.43 -3.50 1.91
C GLU A 76 -11.92 -3.43 2.07
N GLY A 77 -11.43 -2.73 3.10
CA GLY A 77 -10.00 -2.66 3.37
C GLY A 77 -9.40 -4.03 3.66
N GLU A 78 -10.13 -4.88 4.39
CA GLU A 78 -9.69 -6.24 4.67
C GLU A 78 -9.70 -7.12 3.43
N ILE A 79 -10.71 -7.00 2.59
CA ILE A 79 -10.76 -7.72 1.32
C ILE A 79 -9.54 -7.38 0.47
N LEU A 80 -9.22 -6.09 0.38
CA LEU A 80 -8.07 -5.62 -0.37
C LEU A 80 -6.76 -6.14 0.23
N LEU A 81 -6.62 -6.10 1.57
CA LEU A 81 -5.44 -6.62 2.25
C LEU A 81 -5.25 -8.12 1.97
N ARG A 82 -6.31 -8.93 2.09
CA ARG A 82 -6.24 -10.37 1.82
C ARG A 82 -5.82 -10.66 0.39
N HIS A 83 -6.32 -9.88 -0.55
CA HIS A 83 -5.92 -9.99 -1.94
C HIS A 83 -4.43 -9.67 -2.14
N MET A 84 -3.95 -8.61 -1.48
CA MET A 84 -2.54 -8.22 -1.56
C MET A 84 -1.62 -9.27 -0.92
N GLU A 85 -2.04 -9.86 0.20
CA GLU A 85 -1.31 -10.97 0.83
C GLU A 85 -1.20 -12.16 -0.11
N SER A 86 -2.28 -12.51 -0.78
CA SER A 86 -2.30 -13.59 -1.76
C SER A 86 -1.34 -13.32 -2.93
N ARG A 87 -1.37 -12.10 -3.47
CA ARG A 87 -0.46 -11.70 -4.55
C ARG A 87 0.99 -11.73 -4.09
N ALA A 88 1.27 -11.29 -2.87
CA ALA A 88 2.62 -11.32 -2.32
C ALA A 88 3.15 -12.75 -2.20
N ARG A 89 2.31 -13.67 -1.70
CA ARG A 89 2.68 -15.09 -1.64
C ARG A 89 2.98 -15.67 -3.01
N ALA A 90 2.19 -15.29 -4.01
CA ALA A 90 2.39 -15.77 -5.37
C ALA A 90 3.73 -15.31 -5.97
N THR A 91 4.30 -14.21 -5.51
CA THR A 91 5.62 -13.74 -5.94
C THR A 91 6.77 -14.38 -5.17
N GLY A 92 6.48 -15.23 -4.19
CA GLY A 92 7.49 -15.86 -3.35
C GLY A 92 7.85 -15.08 -2.09
N ALA A 93 7.16 -13.98 -1.81
CA ALA A 93 7.42 -13.21 -0.60
C ALA A 93 7.01 -14.00 0.64
N LYS A 94 7.85 -13.97 1.66
CA LYS A 94 7.61 -14.61 2.94
C LYS A 94 7.16 -13.63 4.02
N ARG A 95 7.33 -12.33 3.78
CA ARG A 95 6.93 -11.27 4.68
C ARG A 95 6.35 -10.12 3.87
N LEU A 96 5.32 -9.50 4.44
CA LEU A 96 4.70 -8.30 3.88
C LEU A 96 4.91 -7.18 4.88
N PHE A 97 5.36 -6.01 4.42
CA PHE A 97 5.51 -4.87 5.31
C PHE A 97 4.73 -3.66 4.79
N VAL A 98 4.41 -2.77 5.71
CA VAL A 98 3.75 -1.50 5.43
C VAL A 98 4.46 -0.40 6.20
N LEU A 99 4.46 0.80 5.61
CA LEU A 99 4.92 2.02 6.27
C LEU A 99 3.70 2.91 6.48
N THR A 100 3.39 3.22 7.73
CA THR A 100 2.19 3.99 8.05
C THR A 100 2.44 5.02 9.13
N THR A 101 1.70 6.13 9.08
CA THR A 101 1.72 7.16 10.12
C THR A 101 0.42 7.21 10.92
N ARG A 102 -0.67 6.63 10.42
CA ARG A 102 -2.00 6.85 10.99
C ARG A 102 -2.80 5.58 11.30
N THR A 103 -2.52 4.47 10.64
CA THR A 103 -3.38 3.29 10.66
C THR A 103 -2.72 2.07 11.32
N SER A 104 -1.75 2.29 12.22
CA SER A 104 -1.00 1.23 12.87
C SER A 104 -1.90 0.21 13.58
N HIS A 105 -2.91 0.70 14.30
CA HIS A 105 -3.84 -0.15 15.05
C HIS A 105 -4.62 -1.10 14.14
N TRP A 106 -5.03 -0.61 12.98
CA TRP A 106 -5.74 -1.42 11.98
C TRP A 106 -4.88 -2.60 11.50
N PHE A 107 -3.59 -2.34 11.26
CA PHE A 107 -2.65 -3.39 10.84
C PHE A 107 -2.34 -4.37 11.97
N MET A 108 -2.17 -3.89 13.20
CA MET A 108 -1.89 -4.77 14.34
C MET A 108 -3.02 -5.78 14.57
N LYS A 109 -4.27 -5.36 14.41
CA LYS A 109 -5.41 -6.26 14.52
C LYS A 109 -5.43 -7.35 13.45
N ARG A 110 -4.68 -7.17 12.38
CA ARG A 110 -4.65 -8.12 11.25
C ARG A 110 -3.37 -8.92 11.16
N GLY A 111 -2.65 -8.98 12.27
CA GLY A 111 -1.48 -9.86 12.40
C GLY A 111 -0.15 -9.20 12.10
N PHE A 112 -0.11 -7.91 11.88
CA PHE A 112 1.13 -7.18 11.71
C PHE A 112 1.75 -6.86 13.06
N VAL A 113 3.07 -6.95 13.14
CA VAL A 113 3.83 -6.54 14.32
C VAL A 113 4.76 -5.40 13.98
N GLN A 114 5.00 -4.52 14.94
CA GLN A 114 5.88 -3.40 14.72
C GLN A 114 7.33 -3.88 14.58
N GLY A 115 8.00 -3.39 13.53
CA GLY A 115 9.42 -3.61 13.30
C GLY A 115 10.16 -2.30 13.25
N GLY A 116 11.38 -2.33 12.75
CA GLY A 116 12.22 -1.15 12.59
C GLY A 116 12.73 -1.00 11.17
N ILE A 117 13.42 0.12 10.92
CA ILE A 117 13.99 0.41 9.61
C ILE A 117 14.95 -0.70 9.17
N THR A 118 15.69 -1.31 10.11
CA THR A 118 16.63 -2.37 9.81
C THR A 118 15.98 -3.67 9.33
N ASP A 119 14.67 -3.83 9.55
CA ASP A 119 13.91 -4.98 9.06
C ASP A 119 13.48 -4.83 7.60
N LEU A 120 13.64 -3.65 7.03
CA LEU A 120 13.24 -3.38 5.65
C LEU A 120 14.28 -3.88 4.65
N PRO A 121 13.88 -4.14 3.39
CA PRO A 121 14.84 -4.40 2.31
C PRO A 121 15.83 -3.24 2.20
N ARG A 122 17.07 -3.56 1.81
CA ARG A 122 18.14 -2.57 1.75
C ARG A 122 17.78 -1.35 0.90
N GLU A 123 17.18 -1.59 -0.25
CA GLU A 123 16.74 -0.51 -1.14
C GLU A 123 15.78 0.42 -0.44
N LYS A 124 14.84 -0.13 0.33
CA LYS A 124 13.84 0.65 1.05
C LYS A 124 14.45 1.42 2.21
N GLN A 125 15.45 0.86 2.89
CA GLN A 125 16.16 1.56 3.95
C GLN A 125 16.83 2.84 3.42
N ASN A 126 17.40 2.76 2.21
CA ASN A 126 18.08 3.90 1.59
C ASN A 126 17.11 5.03 1.21
N HIS A 127 15.85 4.72 0.99
CA HIS A 127 14.84 5.68 0.58
C HIS A 127 13.83 6.01 1.68
N TYR A 128 14.08 5.59 2.91
CA TYR A 128 13.18 5.86 4.02
C TYR A 128 13.07 7.36 4.29
N ASN A 129 11.85 7.87 4.31
CA ASN A 129 11.59 9.28 4.57
C ASN A 129 11.49 9.54 6.07
N ARG A 130 12.59 9.97 6.68
CA ARG A 130 12.65 10.22 8.12
C ARG A 130 11.80 11.39 8.57
N SER A 131 11.60 12.38 7.71
CA SER A 131 10.77 13.53 8.06
C SER A 131 9.30 13.17 8.23
N ARG A 132 8.84 12.14 7.54
CA ARG A 132 7.49 11.60 7.69
C ARG A 132 7.33 10.79 8.97
N ASN A 133 8.41 10.20 9.47
CA ASN A 133 8.42 9.39 10.68
C ASN A 133 7.41 8.24 10.65
N SER A 134 7.34 7.52 9.53
CA SER A 134 6.45 6.36 9.38
C SER A 134 6.88 5.21 10.29
N LEU A 135 5.92 4.50 10.84
CA LEU A 135 6.17 3.27 11.56
C LEU A 135 6.20 2.08 10.59
N VAL A 136 7.01 1.08 10.92
CA VAL A 136 7.18 -0.13 10.13
C VAL A 136 6.35 -1.25 10.77
N PHE A 137 5.50 -1.89 9.99
CA PHE A 137 4.75 -3.06 10.44
C PHE A 137 4.98 -4.23 9.48
N ILE A 138 5.20 -5.41 10.03
CA ILE A 138 5.59 -6.60 9.26
C ILE A 138 4.68 -7.76 9.64
N LYS A 139 4.31 -8.54 8.61
CA LYS A 139 3.53 -9.76 8.79
C LYS A 139 4.19 -10.91 8.05
N LYS A 140 4.32 -12.05 8.71
CA LYS A 140 4.73 -13.30 8.06
C LYS A 140 3.58 -13.83 7.21
N LEU A 141 3.90 -14.18 5.99
CA LEU A 141 2.92 -14.74 5.06
C LEU A 141 2.88 -16.27 5.07
#